data_340565682b02ee52ce19ae055bd8bf8a
#
_entry.id   340565682b02ee52ce19ae055bd8bf8a
#
_cell.length_a   1.000
_cell.length_b   1.000
_cell.length_c   1.000
_cell.angle_alpha   90.00
_cell.angle_beta   90.00
_cell.angle_gamma   90.00
#
_symmetry.space_group_name_H-M   'P 1'
#
loop_
_entity.id
_entity.type
_entity.pdbx_description
1 polymer ?
#
loop_
_entity_poly.entity_id
_entity_poly.type
_entity_poly.pdbx_seq_one_letter_code
_entity_poly.pdbx_strand_id
1 'polypeptide(L)' 'RINALIIALSKADRMEDIIKAAKDHDYQQNLFKEFGL' A
#
# COMPACT_ATOMS: atom_id res chain seq x y z
N ARG A 1 9.10 -2.14 -5.74
CA ARG A 1 8.10 -2.71 -4.81
C ARG A 1 6.97 -1.74 -4.51
N ILE A 2 7.30 -0.49 -4.21
CA ILE A 2 6.27 0.51 -3.87
C ILE A 2 5.28 0.74 -5.02
N ASN A 3 5.75 0.70 -6.24
CA ASN A 3 4.87 0.87 -7.40
C ASN A 3 3.84 -0.27 -7.49
N ALA A 4 4.26 -1.50 -7.17
CA ALA A 4 3.34 -2.64 -7.16
C ALA A 4 2.26 -2.45 -6.09
N LEU A 5 2.63 -1.92 -4.93
CA LEU A 5 1.68 -1.65 -3.87
C LEU A 5 0.69 -0.55 -4.28
N ILE A 6 1.18 0.50 -4.90
CA ILE A 6 0.32 1.59 -5.37
C ILE A 6 -0.70 1.07 -6.38
N ILE A 7 -0.27 0.23 -7.31
CA ILE A 7 -1.16 -0.37 -8.30
C ILE A 7 -2.20 -1.25 -7.61
N ALA A 8 -1.77 -2.07 -6.65
CA ALA A 8 -2.67 -2.97 -5.94
C ALA A 8 -3.74 -2.20 -5.15
N LEU A 9 -3.33 -1.14 -4.46
CA LEU A 9 -4.26 -0.30 -3.69
C LEU A 9 -5.21 0.45 -4.60
N SER A 10 -4.72 0.89 -5.74
CA SER A 10 -5.51 1.58 -6.74
C SER A 10 -6.62 0.69 -7.28
N LYS A 11 -6.29 -0.57 -7.58
CA LYS A 11 -7.26 -1.55 -8.09
C LYS A 11 -8.29 -1.94 -7.03
N ALA A 12 -7.89 -1.92 -5.77
CA ALA A 12 -8.78 -2.25 -4.65
C ALA A 12 -9.59 -1.05 -4.18
N ASP A 13 -9.43 0.10 -4.83
CA ASP A 13 -10.11 1.34 -4.46
C ASP A 13 -9.76 1.78 -3.04
N ARG A 14 -8.49 1.64 -2.69
CA ARG A 14 -7.98 1.97 -1.36
C ARG A 14 -6.98 3.14 -1.44
N MET A 15 -7.40 4.22 -2.07
CA MET A 15 -6.54 5.37 -2.31
C MET A 15 -6.03 6.02 -1.02
N GLU A 16 -6.85 6.01 0.03
CA GLU A 16 -6.45 6.56 1.32
C GLU A 16 -5.25 5.82 1.91
N ASP A 17 -5.16 4.53 1.65
CA ASP A 17 -4.05 3.72 2.13
C ASP A 17 -2.74 4.08 1.45
N ILE A 18 -2.80 4.57 0.22
CA ILE A 18 -1.60 5.05 -0.48
C ILE A 18 -1.00 6.23 0.29
N ILE A 19 -1.84 7.18 0.68
CA ILE A 19 -1.41 8.35 1.42
C ILE A 19 -0.86 7.95 2.79
N LYS A 20 -1.56 7.06 3.47
CA LYS A 20 -1.16 6.57 4.78
C LYS A 20 0.17 5.84 4.73
N ALA A 21 0.35 5.00 3.72
CA ALA A 21 1.59 4.26 3.52
C ALA A 21 2.77 5.19 3.24
N ALA A 22 2.53 6.31 2.58
CA ALA A 22 3.57 7.29 2.31
C ALA A 22 4.04 7.99 3.57
N LYS A 23 3.18 8.09 4.58
CA LYS A 23 3.48 8.78 5.83
C LYS A 23 3.96 7.84 6.93
N ASP A 24 3.57 6.58 6.88
CA ASP A 24 3.82 5.61 7.94
C ASP A 24 4.46 4.36 7.36
N HIS A 25 5.75 4.20 7.62
CA HIS A 25 6.53 3.08 7.08
C HIS A 25 6.01 1.74 7.59
N ASP A 26 5.63 1.65 8.85
CA ASP A 26 5.12 0.40 9.42
C ASP A 26 3.80 -0.01 8.76
N TYR A 27 2.94 0.96 8.52
CA TYR A 27 1.68 0.71 7.83
C TYR A 27 1.94 0.21 6.42
N GLN A 28 2.92 0.80 5.74
CA GLN A 28 3.33 0.38 4.40
C GLN A 28 3.77 -1.09 4.40
N GLN A 29 4.60 -1.48 5.38
CA GLN A 29 5.07 -2.86 5.49
C GLN A 29 3.93 -3.83 5.72
N ASN A 30 2.94 -3.44 6.51
CA ASN A 30 1.77 -4.27 6.75
C ASN A 30 0.96 -4.46 5.47
N LEU A 31 0.87 -3.43 4.65
CA LEU A 31 0.17 -3.53 3.36
C LEU A 31 0.90 -4.47 2.40
N PHE A 32 2.21 -4.44 2.38
CA PHE A 32 2.98 -5.38 1.57
C PHE A 32 2.64 -6.81 1.95
N LYS A 33 2.55 -7.08 3.25
CA LYS A 33 2.19 -8.41 3.75
C LYS A 33 0.76 -8.78 3.36
N GLU A 34 -0.14 -7.84 3.50
CA GLU A 34 -1.56 -8.07 3.19
C GLU A 34 -1.76 -8.46 1.73
N PHE A 35 -1.02 -7.83 0.82
CA PHE A 35 -1.16 -8.07 -0.62
C PHE A 35 -0.18 -9.11 -1.16
N GLY A 36 0.68 -9.66 -0.32
CA GLY A 36 1.63 -10.68 -0.72
C GLY A 36 2.73 -10.17 -1.64
N LEU A 37 3.14 -8.94 -1.41
CA LEU A 37 4.16 -8.30 -2.26
C LEU A 37 5.54 -8.32 -1.62
#